data_499f3dbd846b46b1eb760042c5cd7981
#
_entry.id   499f3dbd846b46b1eb760042c5cd7981
#
_cell.length_a   1.000
_cell.length_b   1.000
_cell.length_c   1.000
_cell.angle_alpha   90.00
_cell.angle_beta   90.00
_cell.angle_gamma   90.00
#
_symmetry.space_group_name_H-M   'P 1'
#
loop_
_entity.id
_entity.type
_entity.pdbx_description
1 polymer ?
#
loop_
_entity_poly.entity_id
_entity_poly.type
_entity_poly.pdbx_seq_one_letter_code
_entity_poly.pdbx_strand_id
1 'polypeptide(L)'
;LSGSEIVVLDNYFFTSDYQKAIKNKGCKLVVLGSNDRHYYADVVINYTNLKPEQFSKEAYTRLCLGLGWTLMRSPFYRQDRKKRIANSFVICIGGTDQYCYTEKFASYIRGMYPNAIIRVILTDVMGKDRIMKLKKDGYTTCVNLTAKTISEIFQISEVALVSASGAAVEALSQQANVVAGFYVDNQKNIYRTF
;
A
#
# COMPACT_ATOMS: atom_id res chain seq x y z
N LEU A 1 -10.72 -13.11 25.38
CA LEU A 1 -9.66 -12.23 25.85
C LEU A 1 -9.59 -12.30 27.39
N SER A 2 -8.40 -12.48 27.93
CA SER A 2 -8.13 -12.62 29.39
C SER A 2 -7.82 -11.27 30.06
N GLY A 3 -7.58 -10.21 29.27
CA GLY A 3 -7.21 -8.88 29.74
C GLY A 3 -5.70 -8.60 29.74
N SER A 4 -4.87 -9.59 29.48
CA SER A 4 -3.40 -9.43 29.41
C SER A 4 -2.87 -9.31 27.97
N GLU A 5 -3.74 -9.47 26.97
CA GLU A 5 -3.35 -9.46 25.57
C GLU A 5 -3.11 -8.03 25.03
N ILE A 6 -2.25 -7.97 24.02
CA ILE A 6 -2.16 -6.83 23.11
C ILE A 6 -2.96 -7.18 21.86
N VAL A 7 -4.02 -6.45 21.61
CA VAL A 7 -4.88 -6.62 20.44
C VAL A 7 -4.49 -5.59 19.39
N VAL A 8 -4.32 -6.03 18.14
CA VAL A 8 -4.04 -5.15 17.00
C VAL A 8 -5.22 -5.22 16.04
N LEU A 9 -5.81 -4.08 15.70
CA LEU A 9 -6.90 -3.96 14.75
C LEU A 9 -6.43 -3.26 13.47
N ASP A 10 -6.63 -3.92 12.34
CA ASP A 10 -6.31 -3.40 11.01
C ASP A 10 -7.48 -3.69 10.07
N ASN A 11 -8.54 -2.90 10.16
CA ASN A 11 -9.63 -2.87 9.19
C ASN A 11 -10.58 -1.69 9.42
N TYR A 12 -11.34 -1.31 8.40
CA TYR A 12 -12.29 -0.19 8.43
C TYR A 12 -13.58 -0.48 9.21
N PHE A 13 -13.96 -1.73 9.42
CA PHE A 13 -15.20 -2.08 10.10
C PHE A 13 -15.10 -2.16 11.63
N PHE A 14 -13.92 -2.02 12.23
CA PHE A 14 -13.77 -2.00 13.69
C PHE A 14 -14.22 -0.65 14.26
N THR A 15 -15.45 -0.61 14.81
CA THR A 15 -16.07 0.60 15.35
C THR A 15 -15.44 1.04 16.67
N SER A 16 -15.79 2.25 17.12
CA SER A 16 -15.41 2.76 18.45
C SER A 16 -15.97 1.87 19.58
N ASP A 17 -17.22 1.36 19.42
CA ASP A 17 -17.83 0.46 20.42
C ASP A 17 -17.08 -0.87 20.52
N TYR A 18 -16.60 -1.41 19.37
CA TYR A 18 -15.79 -2.62 19.37
C TYR A 18 -14.46 -2.39 20.11
N GLN A 19 -13.82 -1.25 19.90
CA GLN A 19 -12.61 -0.85 20.63
C GLN A 19 -12.87 -0.75 22.13
N LYS A 20 -13.97 -0.10 22.53
CA LYS A 20 -14.39 0.05 23.94
C LYS A 20 -14.64 -1.32 24.60
N ALA A 21 -15.27 -2.26 23.87
CA ALA A 21 -15.50 -3.61 24.37
C ALA A 21 -14.18 -4.36 24.65
N ILE A 22 -13.16 -4.20 23.79
CA ILE A 22 -11.82 -4.75 24.02
C ILE A 22 -11.16 -4.11 25.24
N LYS A 23 -11.22 -2.79 25.37
CA LYS A 23 -10.65 -2.06 26.52
C LYS A 23 -11.31 -2.45 27.83
N ASN A 24 -12.62 -2.68 27.85
CA ASN A 24 -13.36 -3.15 29.05
C ASN A 24 -12.93 -4.56 29.51
N LYS A 25 -12.26 -5.34 28.65
CA LYS A 25 -11.63 -6.63 29.02
C LYS A 25 -10.23 -6.44 29.63
N GLY A 26 -9.72 -5.22 29.74
CA GLY A 26 -8.39 -4.92 30.30
C GLY A 26 -7.24 -5.00 29.28
N CYS A 27 -7.51 -5.38 28.02
CA CYS A 27 -6.48 -5.54 26.99
C CYS A 27 -5.81 -4.21 26.60
N LYS A 28 -4.57 -4.28 26.16
CA LYS A 28 -3.92 -3.21 25.41
C LYS A 28 -4.39 -3.24 23.97
N LEU A 29 -4.66 -2.07 23.39
CA LEU A 29 -5.23 -1.97 22.06
C LEU A 29 -4.40 -1.06 21.16
N VAL A 30 -3.99 -1.60 20.01
CA VAL A 30 -3.33 -0.88 18.92
C VAL A 30 -4.28 -0.88 17.73
N VAL A 31 -4.49 0.27 17.09
CA VAL A 31 -5.35 0.39 15.91
C VAL A 31 -4.56 1.05 14.77
N LEU A 32 -4.58 0.40 13.60
CA LEU A 32 -4.21 1.05 12.35
C LEU A 32 -5.45 1.77 11.83
N GLY A 33 -5.44 3.10 11.89
CA GLY A 33 -6.67 3.85 11.67
C GLY A 33 -6.47 5.21 11.03
N SER A 34 -7.59 5.79 10.59
CA SER A 34 -7.70 7.13 10.04
C SER A 34 -8.34 8.09 11.06
N ASN A 35 -8.70 9.29 10.66
CA ASN A 35 -9.34 10.29 11.52
C ASN A 35 -10.88 10.27 11.44
N ASP A 36 -11.47 9.11 11.13
CA ASP A 36 -12.90 8.94 10.81
C ASP A 36 -13.76 8.53 12.01
N ARG A 37 -13.17 8.31 13.18
CA ARG A 37 -13.87 7.84 14.41
C ARG A 37 -13.19 8.28 15.69
N HIS A 38 -13.87 8.06 16.83
CA HIS A 38 -13.27 8.21 18.14
C HIS A 38 -12.48 6.95 18.53
N TYR A 39 -11.28 7.12 19.10
CA TYR A 39 -10.37 6.04 19.45
C TYR A 39 -10.32 5.79 20.96
N TYR A 40 -10.64 4.57 21.37
CA TYR A 40 -10.40 4.03 22.72
C TYR A 40 -9.09 3.24 22.81
N ALA A 41 -8.28 3.24 21.76
CA ALA A 41 -7.02 2.51 21.69
C ALA A 41 -5.92 3.13 22.58
N ASP A 42 -4.99 2.31 23.07
CA ASP A 42 -3.75 2.80 23.70
C ASP A 42 -2.83 3.47 22.65
N VAL A 43 -2.79 2.91 21.44
CA VAL A 43 -1.97 3.43 20.33
C VAL A 43 -2.80 3.46 19.05
N VAL A 44 -2.72 4.57 18.31
CA VAL A 44 -3.22 4.68 16.94
C VAL A 44 -2.04 4.93 16.02
N ILE A 45 -1.90 4.10 14.99
CA ILE A 45 -0.87 4.23 13.95
C ILE A 45 -1.52 4.73 12.67
N ASN A 46 -0.99 5.83 12.13
CA ASN A 46 -1.39 6.36 10.82
C ASN A 46 -0.17 6.96 10.11
N TYR A 47 0.17 6.42 8.94
CA TYR A 47 1.35 6.84 8.21
C TYR A 47 1.12 7.99 7.22
N THR A 48 -0.05 8.64 7.28
CA THR A 48 -0.34 9.82 6.46
C THR A 48 0.09 11.11 7.15
N ASN A 49 -0.05 12.25 6.46
CA ASN A 49 0.29 13.57 6.98
C ASN A 49 -0.79 14.20 7.87
N LEU A 50 -1.76 13.42 8.36
CA LEU A 50 -2.77 13.89 9.28
C LEU A 50 -2.14 14.43 10.57
N LYS A 51 -2.73 15.51 11.11
CA LYS A 51 -2.26 16.16 12.31
C LYS A 51 -2.94 15.61 13.57
N PRO A 52 -2.30 15.66 14.74
CA PRO A 52 -2.89 15.14 15.99
C PRO A 52 -4.28 15.71 16.30
N GLU A 53 -4.51 16.98 15.99
CA GLU A 53 -5.76 17.70 16.26
C GLU A 53 -6.95 17.18 15.44
N GLN A 54 -6.67 16.44 14.39
CA GLN A 54 -7.70 15.83 13.52
C GLN A 54 -8.24 14.50 14.07
N PHE A 55 -7.64 13.97 15.15
CA PHE A 55 -8.04 12.70 15.73
C PHE A 55 -8.91 12.91 16.97
N SER A 56 -10.11 12.32 16.97
CA SER A 56 -10.93 12.16 18.17
C SER A 56 -10.45 10.93 18.95
N LYS A 57 -9.99 11.11 20.19
CA LYS A 57 -9.35 10.05 20.97
C LYS A 57 -9.40 10.30 22.46
N GLU A 58 -9.20 9.26 23.26
CA GLU A 58 -9.01 9.35 24.69
C GLU A 58 -7.70 10.09 25.06
N ALA A 59 -7.66 10.67 26.25
CA ALA A 59 -6.49 11.40 26.74
C ALA A 59 -5.24 10.51 26.82
N TYR A 60 -5.40 9.22 27.11
CA TYR A 60 -4.30 8.26 27.22
C TYR A 60 -3.82 7.73 25.85
N THR A 61 -4.55 7.96 24.78
CA THR A 61 -4.20 7.43 23.44
C THR A 61 -2.96 8.11 22.88
N ARG A 62 -1.94 7.33 22.59
CA ARG A 62 -0.75 7.78 21.86
C ARG A 62 -0.97 7.69 20.35
N LEU A 63 -0.67 8.78 19.64
CA LEU A 63 -0.67 8.80 18.18
C LEU A 63 0.75 8.56 17.64
N CYS A 64 0.85 7.66 16.69
CA CYS A 64 2.05 7.35 15.93
C CYS A 64 1.80 7.74 14.46
N LEU A 65 2.16 8.98 14.08
CA LEU A 65 1.77 9.59 12.81
C LEU A 65 2.97 9.77 11.87
N GLY A 66 2.69 9.73 10.56
CA GLY A 66 3.64 10.00 9.50
C GLY A 66 4.37 8.76 8.98
N LEU A 67 5.11 8.94 7.88
CA LEU A 67 5.75 7.86 7.12
C LEU A 67 6.70 7.00 7.94
N GLY A 68 7.32 7.52 8.99
CA GLY A 68 8.18 6.75 9.90
C GLY A 68 7.47 5.63 10.65
N TRP A 69 6.14 5.65 10.68
CA TRP A 69 5.30 4.64 11.31
C TRP A 69 4.61 3.70 10.30
N THR A 70 5.05 3.72 9.05
CA THR A 70 4.50 2.82 8.04
C THR A 70 4.86 1.38 8.34
N LEU A 71 3.84 0.52 8.41
CA LEU A 71 4.02 -0.91 8.51
C LEU A 71 4.18 -1.49 7.11
N MET A 72 5.37 -1.95 6.79
CA MET A 72 5.68 -2.60 5.52
C MET A 72 5.94 -4.09 5.72
N ARG A 73 5.78 -4.86 4.66
CA ARG A 73 6.19 -6.27 4.65
C ARG A 73 7.71 -6.38 4.78
N SER A 74 8.19 -7.38 5.50
CA SER A 74 9.60 -7.54 5.88
C SER A 74 10.65 -7.30 4.77
N PRO A 75 10.45 -7.77 3.50
CA PRO A 75 11.45 -7.54 2.45
C PRO A 75 11.70 -6.08 2.09
N PHE A 76 10.73 -5.19 2.37
CA PHE A 76 10.83 -3.76 2.02
C PHE A 76 11.65 -2.93 3.02
N TYR A 77 12.03 -3.49 4.16
CA TYR A 77 13.00 -2.88 5.08
C TYR A 77 14.45 -3.11 4.67
N ARG A 78 14.70 -3.97 3.65
CA ARG A 78 16.03 -4.24 3.12
C ARG A 78 16.25 -3.41 1.86
N GLN A 79 17.42 -2.80 1.75
CA GLN A 79 17.82 -2.00 0.60
C GLN A 79 19.08 -2.59 -0.02
N ASP A 80 18.92 -3.71 -0.70
CA ASP A 80 20.00 -4.24 -1.53
C ASP A 80 20.06 -3.37 -2.80
N ARG A 81 21.11 -2.58 -2.95
CA ARG A 81 21.27 -1.71 -4.13
C ARG A 81 21.50 -2.54 -5.38
N LYS A 82 20.44 -2.85 -6.11
CA LYS A 82 20.52 -3.47 -7.43
C LYS A 82 20.64 -2.40 -8.52
N LYS A 83 21.40 -2.70 -9.58
CA LYS A 83 21.47 -1.82 -10.75
C LYS A 83 20.10 -1.80 -11.43
N ARG A 84 19.56 -0.61 -11.64
CA ARG A 84 18.31 -0.42 -12.37
C ARG A 84 18.49 -0.75 -13.85
N ILE A 85 17.47 -1.32 -14.41
CA ILE A 85 17.38 -1.61 -15.86
C ILE A 85 16.82 -0.35 -16.49
N ALA A 86 17.58 0.26 -17.39
CA ALA A 86 17.13 1.44 -18.13
C ALA A 86 15.89 1.12 -18.98
N ASN A 87 15.04 2.11 -19.17
CA ASN A 87 13.79 2.00 -19.93
C ASN A 87 12.87 0.86 -19.44
N SER A 88 12.81 0.66 -18.12
CA SER A 88 11.98 -0.37 -17.48
C SER A 88 10.96 0.24 -16.53
N PHE A 89 9.74 -0.22 -16.66
CA PHE A 89 8.59 0.24 -15.89
C PHE A 89 7.96 -0.94 -15.16
N VAL A 90 7.50 -0.68 -13.94
CA VAL A 90 6.61 -1.61 -13.22
C VAL A 90 5.31 -0.90 -12.88
N ILE A 91 4.19 -1.58 -13.10
CA ILE A 91 2.85 -1.08 -12.80
C ILE A 91 2.25 -1.96 -11.71
N CYS A 92 1.81 -1.34 -10.59
CA CYS A 92 1.17 -2.02 -9.46
C CYS A 92 0.03 -1.14 -8.92
N ILE A 93 -1.18 -1.30 -9.46
CA ILE A 93 -2.35 -0.46 -9.14
C ILE A 93 -3.14 -0.99 -7.94
N GLY A 94 -2.84 -2.21 -7.49
CA GLY A 94 -3.52 -2.87 -6.36
C GLY A 94 -4.22 -4.15 -6.78
N GLY A 95 -4.79 -4.84 -5.79
CA GLY A 95 -5.25 -6.21 -5.95
C GLY A 95 -6.42 -6.42 -6.93
N THR A 96 -7.33 -5.46 -7.07
CA THR A 96 -8.51 -5.60 -7.92
C THR A 96 -8.45 -4.79 -9.20
N ASP A 97 -7.84 -3.60 -9.17
CA ASP A 97 -7.76 -2.65 -10.30
C ASP A 97 -9.03 -2.66 -11.19
N GLN A 98 -10.17 -2.41 -10.55
CA GLN A 98 -11.50 -2.53 -11.16
C GLN A 98 -11.74 -1.60 -12.36
N TYR A 99 -10.94 -0.53 -12.49
CA TYR A 99 -11.00 0.45 -13.59
C TYR A 99 -10.03 0.15 -14.73
N CYS A 100 -9.32 -0.99 -14.69
CA CYS A 100 -8.35 -1.39 -15.70
C CYS A 100 -7.25 -0.34 -15.95
N TYR A 101 -6.77 0.33 -14.90
CA TYR A 101 -5.69 1.31 -15.02
C TYR A 101 -4.37 0.66 -15.43
N THR A 102 -4.13 -0.60 -15.06
CA THR A 102 -2.94 -1.34 -15.46
C THR A 102 -2.80 -1.37 -17.00
N GLU A 103 -3.87 -1.73 -17.71
CA GLU A 103 -3.87 -1.79 -19.19
C GLU A 103 -3.72 -0.41 -19.81
N LYS A 104 -4.42 0.58 -19.27
CA LYS A 104 -4.35 1.96 -19.75
C LYS A 104 -2.93 2.49 -19.66
N PHE A 105 -2.30 2.39 -18.49
CA PHE A 105 -0.95 2.87 -18.29
C PHE A 105 0.08 2.06 -19.09
N ALA A 106 -0.05 0.74 -19.16
CA ALA A 106 0.82 -0.10 -19.97
C ALA A 106 0.78 0.29 -21.46
N SER A 107 -0.42 0.57 -21.98
CA SER A 107 -0.62 1.03 -23.36
C SER A 107 -0.01 2.42 -23.59
N TYR A 108 -0.21 3.38 -22.68
CA TYR A 108 0.41 4.71 -22.78
C TYR A 108 1.93 4.65 -22.76
N ILE A 109 2.50 3.86 -21.85
CA ILE A 109 3.96 3.69 -21.76
C ILE A 109 4.48 3.07 -23.06
N ARG A 110 3.82 2.05 -23.58
CA ARG A 110 4.21 1.39 -24.83
C ARG A 110 4.16 2.35 -26.01
N GLY A 111 3.17 3.24 -26.07
CA GLY A 111 3.07 4.27 -27.11
C GLY A 111 4.21 5.29 -27.06
N MET A 112 4.61 5.72 -25.85
CA MET A 112 5.71 6.68 -25.68
C MET A 112 7.10 6.03 -25.76
N TYR A 113 7.23 4.79 -25.30
CA TYR A 113 8.48 4.03 -25.21
C TYR A 113 8.31 2.64 -25.83
N PRO A 114 8.36 2.52 -27.17
CA PRO A 114 8.07 1.26 -27.89
C PRO A 114 8.91 0.06 -27.43
N ASN A 115 10.15 0.31 -27.01
CA ASN A 115 11.10 -0.72 -26.59
C ASN A 115 11.20 -0.88 -25.05
N ALA A 116 10.29 -0.28 -24.29
CA ALA A 116 10.31 -0.37 -22.85
C ALA A 116 10.04 -1.80 -22.34
N ILE A 117 10.70 -2.18 -21.27
CA ILE A 117 10.36 -3.37 -20.48
C ILE A 117 9.24 -2.97 -19.53
N ILE A 118 8.05 -3.46 -19.75
CA ILE A 118 6.87 -3.16 -18.94
C ILE A 118 6.47 -4.41 -18.16
N ARG A 119 6.61 -4.35 -16.84
CA ARG A 119 6.16 -5.39 -15.90
C ARG A 119 4.84 -4.95 -15.27
N VAL A 120 3.87 -5.85 -15.20
CA VAL A 120 2.58 -5.58 -14.57
C VAL A 120 2.38 -6.56 -13.41
N ILE A 121 2.26 -6.04 -12.20
CA ILE A 121 2.02 -6.84 -10.98
C ILE A 121 0.51 -7.01 -10.83
N LEU A 122 0.06 -8.26 -10.83
CA LEU A 122 -1.33 -8.65 -10.89
C LEU A 122 -1.65 -9.66 -9.78
N THR A 123 -2.94 -9.81 -9.52
CA THR A 123 -3.49 -10.90 -8.71
C THR A 123 -4.41 -11.76 -9.56
N ASP A 124 -4.65 -12.99 -9.18
CA ASP A 124 -5.60 -13.90 -9.85
C ASP A 124 -7.05 -13.40 -9.77
N VAL A 125 -7.38 -12.57 -8.76
CA VAL A 125 -8.68 -11.90 -8.62
C VAL A 125 -9.02 -11.04 -9.85
N MET A 126 -8.03 -10.57 -10.59
CA MET A 126 -8.24 -9.78 -11.83
C MET A 126 -8.80 -10.60 -12.99
N GLY A 127 -8.83 -11.93 -12.89
CA GLY A 127 -9.37 -12.85 -13.89
C GLY A 127 -8.34 -13.31 -14.94
N LYS A 128 -8.45 -14.58 -15.33
CA LYS A 128 -7.50 -15.21 -16.24
C LYS A 128 -7.46 -14.57 -17.63
N ASP A 129 -8.62 -14.19 -18.16
CA ASP A 129 -8.72 -13.61 -19.51
C ASP A 129 -7.98 -12.26 -19.60
N ARG A 130 -8.09 -11.43 -18.56
CA ARG A 130 -7.39 -10.16 -18.46
C ARG A 130 -5.87 -10.36 -18.40
N ILE A 131 -5.40 -11.34 -17.61
CA ILE A 131 -3.99 -11.68 -17.48
C ILE A 131 -3.45 -12.20 -18.82
N MET A 132 -4.19 -13.09 -19.51
CA MET A 132 -3.79 -13.63 -20.81
C MET A 132 -3.73 -12.55 -21.89
N LYS A 133 -4.68 -11.60 -21.89
CA LYS A 133 -4.66 -10.46 -22.80
C LYS A 133 -3.40 -9.62 -22.63
N LEU A 134 -3.08 -9.21 -21.39
CA LEU A 134 -1.87 -8.44 -21.09
C LEU A 134 -0.59 -9.17 -21.57
N LYS A 135 -0.53 -10.48 -21.37
CA LYS A 135 0.59 -11.30 -21.84
C LYS A 135 0.66 -11.33 -23.38
N LYS A 136 -0.48 -11.47 -24.07
CA LYS A 136 -0.56 -11.44 -25.54
C LYS A 136 -0.15 -10.08 -26.10
N ASP A 137 -0.47 -8.99 -25.40
CA ASP A 137 -0.11 -7.61 -25.75
C ASP A 137 1.39 -7.31 -25.51
N GLY A 138 2.19 -8.32 -25.09
CA GLY A 138 3.64 -8.22 -24.94
C GLY A 138 4.12 -7.62 -23.61
N TYR A 139 3.26 -7.60 -22.58
CA TYR A 139 3.67 -7.17 -21.24
C TYR A 139 4.16 -8.35 -20.39
N THR A 140 5.17 -8.10 -19.54
CA THR A 140 5.62 -9.10 -18.56
C THR A 140 4.64 -9.18 -17.40
N THR A 141 3.78 -10.18 -17.40
CA THR A 141 2.78 -10.38 -16.35
C THR A 141 3.39 -11.08 -15.13
N CYS A 142 3.23 -10.48 -13.97
CA CYS A 142 3.76 -10.92 -12.68
C CYS A 142 2.57 -11.19 -11.73
N VAL A 143 2.14 -12.44 -11.63
CA VAL A 143 0.89 -12.81 -10.94
C VAL A 143 1.19 -13.44 -9.59
N ASN A 144 0.46 -13.02 -8.54
CA ASN A 144 0.54 -13.57 -7.17
C ASN A 144 1.97 -13.68 -6.63
N LEU A 145 2.76 -12.64 -6.84
CA LEU A 145 4.15 -12.63 -6.40
C LEU A 145 4.28 -12.53 -4.87
N THR A 146 5.38 -13.09 -4.36
CA THR A 146 5.78 -12.88 -2.96
C THR A 146 6.22 -11.43 -2.72
N ALA A 147 6.15 -10.97 -1.47
CA ALA A 147 6.65 -9.65 -1.10
C ALA A 147 8.14 -9.45 -1.46
N LYS A 148 8.95 -10.50 -1.35
CA LYS A 148 10.37 -10.49 -1.74
C LYS A 148 10.53 -10.22 -3.24
N THR A 149 9.80 -10.93 -4.08
CA THR A 149 9.88 -10.76 -5.53
C THR A 149 9.39 -9.37 -5.96
N ILE A 150 8.32 -8.84 -5.33
CA ILE A 150 7.84 -7.48 -5.59
C ILE A 150 8.91 -6.44 -5.21
N SER A 151 9.55 -6.59 -4.04
CA SER A 151 10.66 -5.73 -3.61
C SER A 151 11.79 -5.72 -4.65
N GLU A 152 12.20 -6.91 -5.14
CA GLU A 152 13.23 -7.04 -6.16
C GLU A 152 12.87 -6.37 -7.48
N ILE A 153 11.60 -6.47 -7.89
CA ILE A 153 11.11 -5.81 -9.11
C ILE A 153 11.16 -4.29 -8.96
N PHE A 154 10.74 -3.74 -7.81
CA PHE A 154 10.85 -2.30 -7.56
C PHE A 154 12.31 -1.82 -7.57
N GLN A 155 13.24 -2.60 -7.02
CA GLN A 155 14.68 -2.25 -7.00
C GLN A 155 15.27 -2.14 -8.41
N ILE A 156 14.90 -3.05 -9.33
CA ILE A 156 15.47 -3.09 -10.67
C ILE A 156 14.74 -2.25 -11.70
N SER A 157 13.50 -1.83 -11.42
CA SER A 157 12.72 -0.99 -12.34
C SER A 157 13.15 0.47 -12.26
N GLU A 158 13.24 1.15 -13.41
CA GLU A 158 13.56 2.57 -13.46
C GLU A 158 12.43 3.42 -12.93
N VAL A 159 11.19 3.10 -13.29
CA VAL A 159 9.98 3.81 -12.86
C VAL A 159 8.94 2.82 -12.35
N ALA A 160 8.33 3.15 -11.21
CA ALA A 160 7.19 2.43 -10.65
C ALA A 160 5.92 3.29 -10.73
N LEU A 161 4.92 2.84 -11.49
CA LEU A 161 3.57 3.41 -11.49
C LEU A 161 2.72 2.62 -10.51
N VAL A 162 2.23 3.29 -9.49
CA VAL A 162 1.54 2.63 -8.37
C VAL A 162 0.30 3.42 -7.94
N SER A 163 -0.65 2.75 -7.30
CA SER A 163 -1.68 3.46 -6.55
C SER A 163 -1.10 4.10 -5.29
N ALA A 164 -1.66 5.22 -4.86
CA ALA A 164 -1.32 5.87 -3.60
C ALA A 164 -1.83 5.03 -2.42
N SER A 165 -1.12 3.96 -2.11
CA SER A 165 -1.42 2.94 -1.11
C SER A 165 -0.12 2.43 -0.48
N GLY A 166 -0.17 1.34 0.25
CA GLY A 166 1.04 0.65 0.71
C GLY A 166 2.04 0.35 -0.40
N ALA A 167 1.56 0.11 -1.64
CA ALA A 167 2.44 -0.11 -2.79
C ALA A 167 3.35 1.10 -3.11
N ALA A 168 2.85 2.32 -2.92
CA ALA A 168 3.67 3.52 -3.13
C ALA A 168 4.79 3.62 -2.06
N VAL A 169 4.46 3.35 -0.80
CA VAL A 169 5.46 3.37 0.29
C VAL A 169 6.49 2.27 0.09
N GLU A 170 6.04 1.07 -0.29
CA GLU A 170 6.91 -0.06 -0.61
C GLU A 170 7.85 0.26 -1.79
N ALA A 171 7.35 0.87 -2.86
CA ALA A 171 8.17 1.27 -4.00
C ALA A 171 9.20 2.35 -3.62
N LEU A 172 8.79 3.36 -2.84
CA LEU A 172 9.67 4.41 -2.31
C LEU A 172 10.75 3.83 -1.40
N SER A 173 10.41 2.87 -0.53
CA SER A 173 11.39 2.22 0.36
C SER A 173 12.48 1.49 -0.42
N GLN A 174 12.17 1.04 -1.65
CA GLN A 174 13.13 0.44 -2.58
C GLN A 174 13.81 1.48 -3.50
N GLN A 175 13.65 2.76 -3.18
CA GLN A 175 14.25 3.90 -3.91
C GLN A 175 13.80 3.97 -5.38
N ALA A 176 12.66 3.38 -5.76
CA ALA A 176 12.12 3.49 -7.11
C ALA A 176 11.74 4.96 -7.43
N ASN A 177 11.86 5.37 -8.71
CA ASN A 177 11.24 6.60 -9.17
C ASN A 177 9.73 6.35 -9.25
N VAL A 178 8.98 6.90 -8.29
CA VAL A 178 7.56 6.59 -8.12
C VAL A 178 6.69 7.62 -8.81
N VAL A 179 5.75 7.14 -9.62
CA VAL A 179 4.60 7.90 -10.12
C VAL A 179 3.37 7.30 -9.43
N ALA A 180 2.76 8.05 -8.53
CA ALA A 180 1.60 7.59 -7.77
C ALA A 180 0.35 8.39 -8.12
N GLY A 181 -0.81 7.71 -8.13
CA GLY A 181 -2.12 8.32 -8.29
C GLY A 181 -3.13 7.68 -7.36
N PHE A 182 -4.29 8.31 -7.17
CA PHE A 182 -5.40 7.74 -6.42
C PHE A 182 -6.66 7.63 -7.28
N TYR A 183 -7.50 6.65 -6.99
CA TYR A 183 -8.75 6.40 -7.70
C TYR A 183 -9.90 6.01 -6.75
N VAL A 184 -9.61 5.91 -5.45
CA VAL A 184 -10.58 5.69 -4.36
C VAL A 184 -10.28 6.64 -3.20
N ASP A 185 -11.31 6.98 -2.43
CA ASP A 185 -11.24 8.04 -1.43
C ASP A 185 -10.23 7.77 -0.30
N ASN A 186 -10.08 6.53 0.14
CA ASN A 186 -9.13 6.16 1.17
C ASN A 186 -7.65 6.33 0.77
N GLN A 187 -7.37 6.50 -0.52
CA GLN A 187 -6.02 6.76 -1.03
C GLN A 187 -5.66 8.26 -1.02
N LYS A 188 -6.63 9.18 -0.90
CA LYS A 188 -6.40 10.63 -0.97
C LYS A 188 -5.41 11.13 0.07
N ASN A 189 -5.54 10.67 1.33
CA ASN A 189 -4.64 11.09 2.40
C ASN A 189 -3.22 10.58 2.20
N ILE A 190 -3.07 9.37 1.69
CA ILE A 190 -1.76 8.81 1.34
C ILE A 190 -1.15 9.61 0.18
N TYR A 191 -1.92 9.88 -0.87
CA TYR A 191 -1.47 10.68 -2.01
C TYR A 191 -0.96 12.07 -1.61
N ARG A 192 -1.65 12.74 -0.67
CA ARG A 192 -1.25 14.06 -0.16
C ARG A 192 -0.04 14.02 0.76
N THR A 193 0.39 12.84 1.17
CA THR A 193 1.55 12.65 2.06
C THR A 193 2.86 12.68 1.29
N PHE A 194 2.84 12.35 0.01
CA PHE A 194 3.98 12.39 -0.92
C PHE A 194 4.10 13.73 -1.63
#